data_f152b147a5b15f0b7419df5b4c3c8464
#
_entry.id   f152b147a5b15f0b7419df5b4c3c8464
#
_cell.length_a   1.000
_cell.length_b   1.000
_cell.length_c   1.000
_cell.angle_alpha   90.00
_cell.angle_beta   90.00
_cell.angle_gamma   90.00
#
_symmetry.space_group_name_H-M   'P 1'
#
loop_
_entity.id
_entity.type
_entity.pdbx_description
1 polymer ?
#
loop_
_entity_poly.entity_id
_entity_poly.type
_entity_poly.pdbx_seq_one_letter_code
_entity_poly.pdbx_strand_id
1 'polypeptide(L)'
;MNIKKDPRDFLLNCFNIAIESANPIKSLRNFLPSPPKGRVLVVGAGKAAASMAKAVEIEWASGVNLSGIVITRYAHGLPLKNIKCIEAGHPVPDNAGEDAAREIYESVSALGEDDLLLCLISGGGSSLLSLPADGLENADIQLVTKELLLSLIHI
;
A
#
# COMPACT_ATOMS: atom_id res chain seq x y z
N MET A 1 -7.00 12.82 34.56
CA MET A 1 -6.33 13.59 33.51
C MET A 1 -6.83 15.03 33.57
N ASN A 2 -5.98 16.00 33.83
CA ASN A 2 -6.38 17.35 34.18
C ASN A 2 -6.50 18.22 32.91
N ILE A 3 -7.69 18.39 32.38
CA ILE A 3 -8.02 19.13 31.12
C ILE A 3 -7.76 20.66 31.26
N LYS A 4 -7.32 21.13 32.44
CA LYS A 4 -7.14 22.57 32.75
C LYS A 4 -5.85 23.20 32.25
N LYS A 5 -4.98 22.48 31.51
CA LYS A 5 -3.65 22.98 31.08
C LYS A 5 -3.63 23.45 29.64
N ASP A 6 -4.31 23.92 28.96
CA ASP A 6 -4.35 24.36 27.54
C ASP A 6 -5.14 23.40 26.65
N PRO A 7 -6.32 23.79 26.22
CA PRO A 7 -7.15 22.98 25.30
C PRO A 7 -6.45 22.64 24.00
N ARG A 8 -5.54 23.50 23.51
CA ARG A 8 -4.77 23.29 22.29
C ARG A 8 -3.80 22.13 22.46
N ASP A 9 -3.04 22.11 23.54
CA ASP A 9 -2.07 21.02 23.83
C ASP A 9 -2.79 19.70 24.04
N PHE A 10 -3.96 19.72 24.65
CA PHE A 10 -4.79 18.53 24.80
C PHE A 10 -5.24 17.98 23.44
N LEU A 11 -5.76 18.83 22.56
CA LEU A 11 -6.22 18.43 21.24
C LEU A 11 -5.07 17.93 20.36
N LEU A 12 -3.91 18.61 20.38
CA LEU A 12 -2.71 18.16 19.67
C LEU A 12 -2.23 16.79 20.17
N ASN A 13 -2.27 16.56 21.48
CA ASN A 13 -1.90 15.27 22.04
C ASN A 13 -2.86 14.15 21.61
N CYS A 14 -4.17 14.41 21.62
CA CYS A 14 -5.19 13.47 21.11
C CYS A 14 -4.95 13.15 19.62
N PHE A 15 -4.67 14.16 18.81
CA PHE A 15 -4.38 14.00 17.40
C PHE A 15 -3.11 13.15 17.17
N ASN A 16 -2.03 13.44 17.89
CA ASN A 16 -0.80 12.67 17.79
C ASN A 16 -0.98 11.20 18.22
N ILE A 17 -1.74 10.96 19.30
CA ILE A 17 -2.07 9.60 19.74
C ILE A 17 -2.87 8.84 18.65
N ALA A 18 -3.83 9.49 18.02
CA ALA A 18 -4.60 8.89 16.94
C ALA A 18 -3.72 8.50 15.74
N ILE A 19 -2.82 9.40 15.30
CA ILE A 19 -1.86 9.12 14.23
C ILE A 19 -0.94 7.95 14.61
N GLU A 20 -0.36 7.98 15.80
CA GLU A 20 0.55 6.95 16.28
C GLU A 20 -0.14 5.58 16.39
N SER A 21 -1.40 5.55 16.81
CA SER A 21 -2.18 4.30 16.90
C SER A 21 -2.50 3.70 15.53
N ALA A 22 -2.62 4.53 14.50
CA ALA A 22 -2.86 4.11 13.12
C ALA A 22 -1.55 3.84 12.34
N ASN A 23 -0.38 4.09 12.94
CA ASN A 23 0.91 3.93 12.27
C ASN A 23 1.17 2.45 11.92
N PRO A 24 1.27 2.08 10.63
CA PRO A 24 1.46 0.69 10.22
C PRO A 24 2.72 0.05 10.78
N ILE A 25 3.80 0.83 10.94
CA ILE A 25 5.08 0.32 11.48
C ILE A 25 4.91 -0.22 12.92
N LYS A 26 3.96 0.33 13.67
CA LYS A 26 3.70 -0.10 15.05
C LYS A 26 2.59 -1.14 15.17
N SER A 27 1.56 -1.01 14.35
CA SER A 27 0.33 -1.80 14.48
C SER A 27 0.38 -3.12 13.70
N LEU A 28 1.01 -3.14 12.51
CA LEU A 28 0.91 -4.26 11.58
C LEU A 28 1.50 -5.56 12.12
N ARG A 29 2.56 -5.50 12.91
CA ARG A 29 3.24 -6.67 13.48
C ARG A 29 2.30 -7.64 14.22
N ASN A 30 1.25 -7.11 14.83
CA ASN A 30 0.30 -7.91 15.61
C ASN A 30 -0.67 -8.72 14.74
N PHE A 31 -0.67 -8.48 13.42
CA PHE A 31 -1.58 -9.09 12.45
C PHE A 31 -0.83 -9.94 11.41
N LEU A 32 0.50 -9.94 11.45
CA LEU A 32 1.28 -10.77 10.53
C LEU A 32 1.15 -12.25 10.91
N PRO A 33 0.94 -13.13 9.93
CA PRO A 33 0.94 -14.58 10.18
C PRO A 33 2.37 -15.06 10.51
N SER A 34 2.48 -16.30 10.96
CA SER A 34 3.79 -16.95 11.01
C SER A 34 4.34 -17.13 9.60
N PRO A 35 5.66 -16.89 9.39
CA PRO A 35 6.27 -17.08 8.08
C PRO A 35 6.10 -18.53 7.58
N PRO A 36 5.87 -18.75 6.27
CA PRO A 36 5.77 -20.07 5.68
C PRO A 36 7.14 -20.75 5.58
N LYS A 37 7.15 -22.01 5.13
CA LYS A 37 8.40 -22.71 4.78
C LYS A 37 8.99 -22.23 3.46
N GLY A 38 8.14 -21.80 2.52
CA GLY A 38 8.52 -21.27 1.23
C GLY A 38 8.89 -19.78 1.28
N ARG A 39 8.72 -19.10 0.18
CA ARG A 39 8.95 -17.65 0.08
C ARG A 39 7.72 -16.85 0.49
N VAL A 40 7.95 -15.63 0.88
CA VAL A 40 6.88 -14.62 1.08
C VAL A 40 6.93 -13.62 -0.06
N LEU A 41 5.85 -13.52 -0.82
CA LEU A 41 5.64 -12.47 -1.80
C LEU A 41 4.71 -11.41 -1.19
N VAL A 42 5.23 -10.22 -0.97
CA VAL A 42 4.45 -9.07 -0.51
C VAL A 42 3.99 -8.27 -1.71
N VAL A 43 2.69 -8.08 -1.84
CA VAL A 43 2.13 -7.16 -2.83
C VAL A 43 1.25 -6.14 -2.12
N GLY A 44 1.11 -4.96 -2.70
CA GLY A 44 0.28 -3.97 -2.04
C GLY A 44 0.06 -2.71 -2.86
N ALA A 45 -1.01 -2.00 -2.50
CA ALA A 45 -1.31 -0.71 -3.10
C ALA A 45 -2.02 0.23 -2.12
N GLY A 46 -1.74 1.51 -2.25
CA GLY A 46 -2.36 2.57 -1.48
C GLY A 46 -1.37 3.54 -0.85
N LYS A 47 -1.88 4.62 -0.27
CA LYS A 47 -1.06 5.69 0.31
C LYS A 47 -0.16 5.23 1.46
N ALA A 48 -0.55 4.16 2.17
CA ALA A 48 0.23 3.58 3.27
C ALA A 48 0.99 2.29 2.87
N ALA A 49 0.94 1.85 1.61
CA ALA A 49 1.53 0.59 1.18
C ALA A 49 3.04 0.52 1.48
N ALA A 50 3.79 1.60 1.24
CA ALA A 50 5.22 1.66 1.54
C ALA A 50 5.52 1.52 3.04
N SER A 51 4.75 2.17 3.91
CA SER A 51 4.93 2.06 5.36
C SER A 51 4.49 0.70 5.92
N MET A 52 3.47 0.08 5.32
CA MET A 52 3.08 -1.30 5.64
C MET A 52 4.17 -2.30 5.22
N ALA A 53 4.71 -2.16 4.01
CA ALA A 53 5.84 -2.98 3.55
C ALA A 53 7.07 -2.80 4.42
N LYS A 54 7.36 -1.58 4.87
CA LYS A 54 8.43 -1.30 5.81
C LYS A 54 8.24 -2.01 7.15
N ALA A 55 7.01 -2.06 7.65
CA ALA A 55 6.68 -2.80 8.87
C ALA A 55 6.96 -4.30 8.72
N VAL A 56 6.61 -4.88 7.56
CA VAL A 56 6.90 -6.30 7.25
C VAL A 56 8.40 -6.56 7.22
N GLU A 57 9.19 -5.70 6.55
CA GLU A 57 10.64 -5.84 6.52
C GLU A 57 11.30 -5.74 7.89
N ILE A 58 10.75 -4.91 8.79
CA ILE A 58 11.26 -4.79 10.16
C ILE A 58 10.95 -6.04 10.97
N GLU A 59 9.72 -6.56 10.86
CA GLU A 59 9.29 -7.72 11.64
C GLU A 59 9.97 -9.01 11.17
N TRP A 60 10.13 -9.17 9.86
CA TRP A 60 10.75 -10.35 9.26
C TRP A 60 12.17 -10.07 8.75
N ALA A 61 12.94 -9.31 9.54
CA ALA A 61 14.28 -8.83 9.17
C ALA A 61 15.30 -9.92 8.87
N SER A 62 15.09 -11.14 9.36
CA SER A 62 16.01 -12.27 9.17
C SER A 62 15.26 -13.60 9.09
N GLY A 63 15.81 -14.53 8.29
CA GLY A 63 15.31 -15.91 8.23
C GLY A 63 14.07 -16.11 7.36
N VAL A 64 13.53 -15.07 6.73
CA VAL A 64 12.39 -15.15 5.81
C VAL A 64 12.86 -14.84 4.39
N ASN A 65 12.51 -15.71 3.44
CA ASN A 65 12.74 -15.45 2.01
C ASN A 65 11.67 -14.45 1.52
N LEU A 66 11.94 -13.17 1.73
CA LEU A 66 11.03 -12.06 1.51
C LEU A 66 11.34 -11.33 0.21
N SER A 67 10.33 -11.16 -0.63
CA SER A 67 10.36 -10.33 -1.83
C SER A 67 9.00 -9.68 -2.05
N GLY A 68 8.89 -8.74 -2.98
CA GLY A 68 7.59 -8.18 -3.30
C GLY A 68 7.62 -6.84 -4.03
N ILE A 69 6.43 -6.33 -4.30
CA ILE A 69 6.19 -5.06 -4.99
C ILE A 69 5.01 -4.37 -4.33
N VAL A 70 5.21 -3.13 -3.92
CA VAL A 70 4.13 -2.28 -3.44
C VAL A 70 4.07 -0.99 -4.24
N ILE A 71 2.85 -0.51 -4.49
CA ILE A 71 2.59 0.69 -5.27
C ILE A 71 2.01 1.76 -4.35
N THR A 72 2.64 2.92 -4.33
CA THR A 72 2.14 4.08 -3.58
C THR A 72 2.05 5.30 -4.48
N ARG A 73 1.40 6.36 -4.01
CA ARG A 73 1.36 7.60 -4.78
C ARG A 73 2.73 8.28 -4.79
N TYR A 74 2.98 9.13 -5.79
CA TYR A 74 4.18 9.98 -5.84
C TYR A 74 4.45 10.72 -4.54
N ALA A 75 5.71 10.82 -4.17
CA ALA A 75 6.23 11.42 -2.93
C ALA A 75 5.79 10.70 -1.64
N HIS A 76 5.39 9.43 -1.70
CA HIS A 76 5.03 8.60 -0.56
C HIS A 76 5.85 7.30 -0.47
N GLY A 77 6.79 7.11 -1.37
CA GLY A 77 7.73 5.99 -1.33
C GLY A 77 8.64 6.04 -0.09
N LEU A 78 9.03 4.86 0.37
CA LEU A 78 10.00 4.69 1.45
C LEU A 78 11.13 3.78 0.97
N PRO A 79 12.35 3.95 1.48
CA PRO A 79 13.44 3.03 1.20
C PRO A 79 13.16 1.66 1.83
N LEU A 80 13.01 0.66 0.98
CA LEU A 80 12.82 -0.74 1.31
C LEU A 80 14.06 -1.54 0.90
N LYS A 81 14.27 -2.73 1.46
CA LYS A 81 15.45 -3.56 1.20
C LYS A 81 15.15 -4.72 0.23
N ASN A 82 14.06 -5.43 0.48
CA ASN A 82 13.68 -6.66 -0.21
C ASN A 82 12.42 -6.48 -1.05
N ILE A 83 11.64 -5.43 -0.77
CA ILE A 83 10.37 -5.14 -1.43
C ILE A 83 10.58 -3.91 -2.33
N LYS A 84 10.23 -4.02 -3.60
CA LYS A 84 10.25 -2.90 -4.55
C LYS A 84 9.12 -1.95 -4.23
N CYS A 85 9.43 -0.66 -4.06
CA CYS A 85 8.42 0.38 -3.88
C CYS A 85 8.32 1.20 -5.16
N ILE A 86 7.17 1.17 -5.81
CA ILE A 86 6.89 1.92 -7.03
C ILE A 86 5.95 3.07 -6.70
N GLU A 87 6.25 4.24 -7.23
CA GLU A 87 5.39 5.41 -7.14
C GLU A 87 4.59 5.57 -8.43
N ALA A 88 3.29 5.83 -8.31
CA ALA A 88 2.37 5.92 -9.43
C ALA A 88 1.28 6.99 -9.24
N GLY A 89 0.52 7.24 -10.29
CA GLY A 89 -0.54 8.23 -10.34
C GLY A 89 -1.72 7.94 -9.42
N HIS A 90 -2.15 8.94 -8.67
CA HIS A 90 -3.31 8.91 -7.80
C HIS A 90 -3.91 10.32 -7.67
N PRO A 91 -5.21 10.55 -7.82
CA PRO A 91 -6.30 9.57 -7.97
C PRO A 91 -6.51 9.04 -9.41
N VAL A 92 -5.86 9.61 -10.42
CA VAL A 92 -5.93 9.15 -11.80
C VAL A 92 -4.78 8.18 -12.03
N PRO A 93 -5.05 6.93 -12.51
CA PRO A 93 -4.00 5.95 -12.77
C PRO A 93 -3.07 6.41 -13.91
N ASP A 94 -1.85 5.89 -13.93
CA ASP A 94 -0.86 6.14 -14.97
C ASP A 94 -0.13 4.85 -15.39
N ASN A 95 0.76 4.98 -16.36
CA ASN A 95 1.50 3.83 -16.90
C ASN A 95 2.42 3.18 -15.85
N ALA A 96 2.96 3.97 -14.91
CA ALA A 96 3.81 3.41 -13.85
C ALA A 96 3.00 2.44 -12.95
N GLY A 97 1.74 2.77 -12.66
CA GLY A 97 0.83 1.89 -11.93
C GLY A 97 0.46 0.63 -12.72
N GLU A 98 0.21 0.77 -14.03
CA GLU A 98 -0.10 -0.37 -14.91
C GLU A 98 1.08 -1.33 -15.03
N ASP A 99 2.29 -0.82 -15.30
CA ASP A 99 3.49 -1.65 -15.41
C ASP A 99 3.77 -2.41 -14.09
N ALA A 100 3.62 -1.73 -12.96
CA ALA A 100 3.76 -2.35 -11.65
C ALA A 100 2.68 -3.41 -11.38
N ALA A 101 1.44 -3.19 -11.81
CA ALA A 101 0.35 -4.15 -11.69
C ALA A 101 0.61 -5.41 -12.51
N ARG A 102 1.18 -5.29 -13.72
CA ARG A 102 1.61 -6.43 -14.55
C ARG A 102 2.71 -7.23 -13.87
N GLU A 103 3.73 -6.55 -13.35
CA GLU A 103 4.83 -7.20 -12.61
C GLU A 103 4.31 -7.95 -11.37
N ILE A 104 3.34 -7.38 -10.65
CA ILE A 104 2.66 -8.03 -9.53
C ILE A 104 1.92 -9.28 -10.02
N TYR A 105 1.11 -9.17 -11.08
CA TYR A 105 0.34 -10.29 -11.62
C TYR A 105 1.23 -11.48 -12.02
N GLU A 106 2.33 -11.21 -12.72
CA GLU A 106 3.32 -12.23 -13.11
C GLU A 106 3.97 -12.89 -11.87
N SER A 107 4.35 -12.07 -10.88
CA SER A 107 4.97 -12.56 -9.64
C SER A 107 4.03 -13.45 -8.82
N VAL A 108 2.75 -13.08 -8.75
CA VAL A 108 1.71 -13.86 -8.05
C VAL A 108 1.44 -15.17 -8.78
N SER A 109 1.39 -15.14 -10.11
CA SER A 109 1.16 -16.34 -10.94
C SER A 109 2.26 -17.39 -10.81
N ALA A 110 3.44 -17.02 -10.33
CA ALA A 110 4.58 -17.89 -10.12
C ALA A 110 4.68 -18.48 -8.69
N LEU A 111 3.68 -18.27 -7.83
CA LEU A 111 3.66 -18.80 -6.47
C LEU A 111 3.31 -20.28 -6.46
N GLY A 112 3.95 -21.03 -5.56
CA GLY A 112 3.68 -22.43 -5.27
C GLY A 112 2.88 -22.63 -3.98
N GLU A 113 2.55 -23.87 -3.68
CA GLU A 113 1.70 -24.26 -2.52
C GLU A 113 2.35 -23.91 -1.16
N ASP A 114 3.67 -23.91 -1.06
CA ASP A 114 4.40 -23.60 0.18
C ASP A 114 4.68 -22.11 0.36
N ASP A 115 4.35 -21.29 -0.64
CA ASP A 115 4.59 -19.85 -0.63
C ASP A 115 3.44 -19.09 0.05
N LEU A 116 3.72 -17.91 0.56
CA LEU A 116 2.72 -17.00 1.13
C LEU A 116 2.60 -15.75 0.27
N LEU A 117 1.38 -15.46 -0.18
CA LEU A 117 1.02 -14.14 -0.72
C LEU A 117 0.49 -13.25 0.40
N LEU A 118 1.19 -12.17 0.70
CA LEU A 118 0.78 -11.15 1.67
C LEU A 118 0.33 -9.88 0.95
N CYS A 119 -0.97 -9.58 1.00
CA CYS A 119 -1.55 -8.40 0.37
C CYS A 119 -1.67 -7.23 1.37
N LEU A 120 -1.03 -6.11 1.09
CA LEU A 120 -1.03 -4.89 1.90
C LEU A 120 -1.83 -3.79 1.20
N ILE A 121 -3.12 -3.68 1.53
CA ILE A 121 -4.03 -2.74 0.87
C ILE A 121 -4.41 -1.61 1.82
N SER A 122 -4.28 -0.38 1.36
CA SER A 122 -4.71 0.82 2.07
C SER A 122 -5.53 1.75 1.17
N GLY A 123 -6.02 2.87 1.72
CA GLY A 123 -6.85 3.80 0.97
C GLY A 123 -6.19 4.36 -0.29
N GLY A 124 -6.94 4.41 -1.40
CA GLY A 124 -6.48 4.87 -2.71
C GLY A 124 -5.82 3.79 -3.56
N GLY A 125 -5.95 2.52 -3.19
CA GLY A 125 -5.31 1.40 -3.89
C GLY A 125 -5.83 1.15 -5.31
N SER A 126 -7.09 1.41 -5.59
CA SER A 126 -7.73 1.09 -6.88
C SER A 126 -7.14 1.85 -8.08
N SER A 127 -6.68 3.08 -7.89
CA SER A 127 -6.01 3.82 -8.97
C SER A 127 -4.54 3.46 -9.13
N LEU A 128 -3.92 2.96 -8.06
CA LEU A 128 -2.51 2.59 -8.05
C LEU A 128 -2.28 1.18 -8.58
N LEU A 129 -3.16 0.24 -8.23
CA LEU A 129 -3.15 -1.15 -8.72
C LEU A 129 -4.26 -1.29 -9.76
N SER A 130 -4.02 -0.74 -10.93
CA SER A 130 -4.96 -0.73 -12.06
C SER A 130 -4.37 -1.50 -13.22
N LEU A 131 -5.10 -2.52 -13.67
CA LEU A 131 -4.76 -3.28 -14.86
C LEU A 131 -5.99 -3.31 -15.78
N PRO A 132 -5.90 -2.71 -16.99
CA PRO A 132 -6.99 -2.73 -17.96
C PRO A 132 -7.39 -4.17 -18.31
N ALA A 133 -8.68 -4.41 -18.51
CA ALA A 133 -9.16 -5.65 -19.10
C ALA A 133 -8.80 -5.75 -20.58
N ASP A 134 -8.81 -6.94 -21.12
CA ASP A 134 -8.53 -7.18 -22.55
C ASP A 134 -9.38 -6.28 -23.44
N GLY A 135 -8.73 -5.60 -24.37
CA GLY A 135 -9.37 -4.67 -25.30
C GLY A 135 -9.58 -3.24 -24.78
N LEU A 136 -9.16 -2.95 -23.54
CA LEU A 136 -9.13 -1.60 -22.99
C LEU A 136 -7.68 -1.12 -22.80
N GLU A 137 -7.50 0.19 -22.90
CA GLU A 137 -6.23 0.85 -22.64
C GLU A 137 -6.28 1.64 -21.32
N ASN A 138 -5.12 1.98 -20.78
CA ASN A 138 -5.02 2.81 -19.58
C ASN A 138 -5.70 4.18 -19.78
N ALA A 139 -5.69 4.71 -21.01
CA ALA A 139 -6.38 5.93 -21.37
C ALA A 139 -7.91 5.86 -21.13
N ASP A 140 -8.53 4.72 -21.36
CA ASP A 140 -9.97 4.51 -21.12
C ASP A 140 -10.27 4.58 -19.62
N ILE A 141 -9.44 3.91 -18.80
CA ILE A 141 -9.57 3.94 -17.34
C ILE A 141 -9.36 5.36 -16.82
N GLN A 142 -8.38 6.08 -17.35
CA GLN A 142 -8.13 7.48 -16.98
C GLN A 142 -9.31 8.37 -17.29
N LEU A 143 -9.92 8.22 -18.46
CA LEU A 143 -11.08 8.99 -18.88
C LEU A 143 -12.25 8.77 -17.92
N VAL A 144 -12.63 7.51 -17.70
CA VAL A 144 -13.72 7.16 -16.78
C VAL A 144 -13.43 7.66 -15.37
N THR A 145 -12.19 7.51 -14.88
CA THR A 145 -11.81 7.99 -13.55
C THR A 145 -11.95 9.50 -13.41
N LYS A 146 -11.53 10.27 -14.42
CA LYS A 146 -11.68 11.73 -14.44
C LYS A 146 -13.15 12.15 -14.39
N GLU A 147 -14.02 11.52 -15.19
CA GLU A 147 -15.44 11.80 -15.20
C GLU A 147 -16.11 11.46 -13.87
N LEU A 148 -15.76 10.33 -13.25
CA LEU A 148 -16.28 9.95 -11.94
C LEU A 148 -15.82 10.92 -10.83
N LEU A 149 -14.56 11.38 -10.86
CA LEU A 149 -14.07 12.38 -9.92
C LEU A 149 -14.82 13.70 -10.04
N LEU A 150 -15.14 14.14 -11.26
CA LEU A 150 -15.95 15.33 -11.50
C LEU A 150 -17.40 15.12 -10.98
N SER A 151 -17.97 13.94 -11.16
CA SER A 151 -19.31 13.60 -10.68
C SER A 151 -19.40 13.65 -9.15
N LEU A 152 -18.36 13.24 -8.43
CA LEU A 152 -18.33 13.27 -6.95
C LEU A 152 -18.31 14.71 -6.37
N ILE A 153 -17.90 15.69 -7.15
CA ILE A 153 -17.91 17.12 -6.73
C ILE A 153 -19.35 17.66 -6.68
N HIS A 154 -20.28 17.02 -7.34
CA HIS A 154 -21.69 17.46 -7.44
C HIS A 154 -22.66 16.70 -6.50
N ILE A 155 -22.12 15.80 -5.68
CA ILE A 155 -22.85 15.11 -4.62
C ILE A 155 -22.58 15.81 -3.28
#